data_0a65c8fbdfbc6faacf30218f1f115d0f
#
_entry.id   0a65c8fbdfbc6faacf30218f1f115d0f
#
_cell.length_a   1.000
_cell.length_b   1.000
_cell.length_c   1.000
_cell.angle_alpha   90.00
_cell.angle_beta   90.00
_cell.angle_gamma   90.00
#
_symmetry.space_group_name_H-M   'P 1'
#
loop_
_entity.id
_entity.type
_entity.pdbx_description
1 polymer ?
#
loop_
_entity_poly.entity_id
_entity_poly.type
_entity_poly.pdbx_seq_one_letter_code
_entity_poly.pdbx_strand_id
1 'polypeptide(L)'
;MDTSSFLERANSLIEKNKVNIQTKANLELQLNTLKQESEENKKALKIATAAIEILNGISDDVVNKALEFLETELNAALDQMFIDSKRNIKIRQSMFRNQYPQLTFDVVTGNGKVRSLKSDSGHGLAQVVSLISILSLIVITGARRFVILDEVISGVSIKNREIIDTILWAFADIGFQYIVNDHGYIPEGASVYEFRMIGDKSSCSRHWVEPKRNEENTETEEVVTE
;
A
#
# COMPACT_ATOMS: atom_id res chain seq x y z
N MET A 1 -63.64 44.39 -54.89
CA MET A 1 -62.59 43.63 -54.18
C MET A 1 -61.33 44.47 -54.17
N ASP A 2 -60.86 44.79 -53.00
CA ASP A 2 -59.75 45.74 -52.83
C ASP A 2 -58.41 45.07 -53.18
N THR A 3 -57.89 45.40 -54.37
CA THR A 3 -56.61 44.86 -54.90
C THR A 3 -55.41 45.20 -53.99
N SER A 4 -55.51 46.26 -53.19
CA SER A 4 -54.49 46.70 -52.21
C SER A 4 -54.34 45.69 -51.07
N SER A 5 -55.45 45.20 -50.52
CA SER A 5 -55.38 44.23 -49.37
C SER A 5 -54.87 42.87 -49.83
N PHE A 6 -55.07 42.49 -51.09
CA PHE A 6 -54.48 41.26 -51.63
C PHE A 6 -52.96 41.33 -51.77
N LEU A 7 -52.44 42.46 -52.30
CA LEU A 7 -50.98 42.72 -52.41
C LEU A 7 -50.30 42.77 -51.06
N GLU A 8 -50.89 43.38 -50.05
CA GLU A 8 -50.31 43.39 -48.66
C GLU A 8 -50.22 41.96 -48.10
N ARG A 9 -51.29 41.16 -48.27
CA ARG A 9 -51.26 39.74 -47.85
C ARG A 9 -50.22 38.93 -48.59
N ALA A 10 -50.04 39.11 -49.87
CA ALA A 10 -49.06 38.41 -50.68
C ALA A 10 -47.66 38.78 -50.26
N ASN A 11 -47.34 40.06 -50.00
CA ASN A 11 -46.04 40.52 -49.50
C ASN A 11 -45.74 39.99 -48.11
N SER A 12 -46.76 39.98 -47.23
CA SER A 12 -46.59 39.39 -45.88
C SER A 12 -46.26 37.90 -45.92
N LEU A 13 -46.88 37.13 -46.81
CA LEU A 13 -46.56 35.71 -47.01
C LEU A 13 -45.18 35.48 -47.60
N ILE A 14 -44.73 36.32 -48.54
CA ILE A 14 -43.40 36.26 -49.12
C ILE A 14 -42.33 36.51 -48.02
N GLU A 15 -42.54 37.55 -47.22
CA GLU A 15 -41.57 37.83 -46.08
C GLU A 15 -41.59 36.71 -45.07
N LYS A 16 -42.70 36.16 -44.64
CA LYS A 16 -42.78 34.99 -43.78
C LYS A 16 -42.01 33.77 -44.36
N ASN A 17 -42.21 33.53 -45.69
CA ASN A 17 -41.50 32.44 -46.35
C ASN A 17 -39.97 32.66 -46.35
N LYS A 18 -39.48 33.87 -46.59
CA LYS A 18 -38.05 34.19 -46.53
C LYS A 18 -37.49 33.93 -45.15
N VAL A 19 -38.15 34.39 -44.07
CA VAL A 19 -37.76 34.15 -42.68
C VAL A 19 -37.74 32.65 -42.37
N ASN A 20 -38.76 31.91 -42.80
CA ASN A 20 -38.81 30.46 -42.61
C ASN A 20 -37.66 29.72 -43.31
N ILE A 21 -37.32 30.11 -44.54
CA ILE A 21 -36.18 29.53 -45.28
C ILE A 21 -34.85 29.81 -44.56
N GLN A 22 -34.65 31.06 -44.09
CA GLN A 22 -33.44 31.40 -43.33
C GLN A 22 -33.37 30.63 -42.02
N THR A 23 -34.49 30.54 -41.29
CA THR A 23 -34.57 29.79 -40.04
C THR A 23 -34.27 28.31 -40.28
N LYS A 24 -34.82 27.70 -41.32
CA LYS A 24 -34.54 26.31 -41.70
C LYS A 24 -33.05 26.11 -42.00
N ALA A 25 -32.43 26.97 -42.78
CA ALA A 25 -31.01 26.87 -43.11
C ALA A 25 -30.10 26.98 -41.84
N ASN A 26 -30.45 27.89 -40.92
CA ASN A 26 -29.73 28.00 -39.65
C ASN A 26 -29.89 26.76 -38.76
N LEU A 27 -31.10 26.20 -38.68
CA LEU A 27 -31.34 24.98 -37.93
C LEU A 27 -30.63 23.76 -38.53
N GLU A 28 -30.57 23.65 -39.85
CA GLU A 28 -29.81 22.59 -40.53
C GLU A 28 -28.31 22.72 -40.26
N LEU A 29 -27.75 23.93 -40.25
CA LEU A 29 -26.36 24.18 -39.89
C LEU A 29 -26.08 23.77 -38.42
N GLN A 30 -26.93 24.20 -37.47
CA GLN A 30 -26.82 23.83 -36.06
C GLN A 30 -26.92 22.32 -35.86
N LEU A 31 -27.84 21.65 -36.55
CA LEU A 31 -28.00 20.20 -36.49
C LEU A 31 -26.71 19.47 -36.94
N ASN A 32 -26.11 19.94 -38.04
CA ASN A 32 -24.87 19.35 -38.54
C ASN A 32 -23.70 19.54 -37.56
N THR A 33 -23.55 20.73 -36.97
CA THR A 33 -22.55 21.02 -35.95
C THR A 33 -22.74 20.10 -34.73
N LEU A 34 -23.96 20.00 -34.20
CA LEU A 34 -24.25 19.14 -33.05
C LEU A 34 -24.03 17.65 -33.36
N LYS A 35 -24.32 17.19 -34.58
CA LYS A 35 -23.99 15.84 -35.01
C LYS A 35 -22.47 15.57 -34.99
N GLN A 36 -21.70 16.52 -35.52
CA GLN A 36 -20.24 16.41 -35.52
C GLN A 36 -19.66 16.39 -34.09
N GLU A 37 -20.07 17.32 -33.23
CA GLU A 37 -19.71 17.34 -31.83
C GLU A 37 -20.06 16.05 -31.10
N SER A 38 -21.26 15.50 -31.37
CA SER A 38 -21.71 14.22 -30.81
C SER A 38 -20.80 13.07 -31.22
N GLU A 39 -20.37 13.01 -32.49
CA GLU A 39 -19.46 11.95 -32.95
C GLU A 39 -18.05 12.11 -32.37
N GLU A 40 -17.54 13.34 -32.23
CA GLU A 40 -16.26 13.63 -31.58
C GLU A 40 -16.30 13.25 -30.11
N ASN A 41 -17.36 13.61 -29.39
CA ASN A 41 -17.56 13.24 -28.00
C ASN A 41 -17.67 11.72 -27.80
N LYS A 42 -18.32 10.99 -28.69
CA LYS A 42 -18.37 9.52 -28.67
C LYS A 42 -16.99 8.90 -28.86
N LYS A 43 -16.17 9.45 -29.75
CA LYS A 43 -14.78 9.00 -29.92
C LYS A 43 -13.94 9.27 -28.67
N ALA A 44 -14.04 10.47 -28.11
CA ALA A 44 -13.34 10.85 -26.87
C ALA A 44 -13.74 9.95 -25.70
N LEU A 45 -15.03 9.63 -25.56
CA LEU A 45 -15.53 8.73 -24.53
C LEU A 45 -14.96 7.32 -24.68
N LYS A 46 -14.90 6.77 -25.90
CA LYS A 46 -14.29 5.45 -26.13
C LYS A 46 -12.81 5.42 -25.75
N ILE A 47 -12.06 6.46 -26.11
CA ILE A 47 -10.63 6.57 -25.74
C ILE A 47 -10.48 6.67 -24.23
N ALA A 48 -11.28 7.50 -23.57
CA ALA A 48 -11.25 7.65 -22.11
C ALA A 48 -11.59 6.34 -21.39
N THR A 49 -12.61 5.61 -21.86
CA THR A 49 -12.99 4.31 -21.29
C THR A 49 -11.85 3.29 -21.43
N ALA A 50 -11.25 3.17 -22.61
CA ALA A 50 -10.10 2.28 -22.82
C ALA A 50 -8.89 2.67 -21.95
N ALA A 51 -8.61 3.96 -21.80
CA ALA A 51 -7.53 4.43 -20.92
C ALA A 51 -7.80 4.08 -19.45
N ILE A 52 -9.04 4.21 -18.97
CA ILE A 52 -9.43 3.81 -17.61
C ILE A 52 -9.24 2.30 -17.41
N GLU A 53 -9.63 1.48 -18.36
CA GLU A 53 -9.44 0.01 -18.29
C GLU A 53 -7.97 -0.37 -18.18
N ILE A 54 -7.11 0.26 -18.99
CA ILE A 54 -5.66 0.04 -18.95
C ILE A 54 -5.08 0.48 -17.59
N LEU A 55 -5.45 1.66 -17.10
CA LEU A 55 -4.97 2.18 -15.82
C LEU A 55 -5.41 1.30 -14.65
N ASN A 56 -6.64 0.81 -14.66
CA ASN A 56 -7.12 -0.13 -13.65
C ASN A 56 -6.33 -1.44 -13.69
N GLY A 57 -6.09 -2.00 -14.88
CA GLY A 57 -5.27 -3.20 -15.04
C GLY A 57 -3.85 -3.04 -14.52
N ILE A 58 -3.20 -1.91 -14.80
CA ILE A 58 -1.87 -1.60 -14.27
C ILE A 58 -1.90 -1.45 -12.74
N SER A 59 -2.90 -0.75 -12.21
CA SER A 59 -3.07 -0.56 -10.77
C SER A 59 -3.23 -1.90 -10.04
N ASP A 60 -4.08 -2.78 -10.56
CA ASP A 60 -4.31 -4.11 -9.98
C ASP A 60 -3.05 -4.96 -10.02
N ASP A 61 -2.27 -4.94 -11.11
CA ASP A 61 -1.01 -5.68 -11.23
C ASP A 61 0.04 -5.19 -10.22
N VAL A 62 0.17 -3.86 -10.05
CA VAL A 62 1.10 -3.28 -9.06
C VAL A 62 0.70 -3.67 -7.63
N VAL A 63 -0.58 -3.58 -7.30
CA VAL A 63 -1.08 -3.96 -5.96
C VAL A 63 -0.84 -5.45 -5.71
N ASN A 64 -1.17 -6.31 -6.66
CA ASN A 64 -1.00 -7.75 -6.50
C ASN A 64 0.48 -8.12 -6.29
N LYS A 65 1.40 -7.55 -7.08
CA LYS A 65 2.84 -7.76 -6.89
C LYS A 65 3.35 -7.28 -5.54
N ALA A 66 2.84 -6.14 -5.05
CA ALA A 66 3.19 -5.64 -3.72
C ALA A 66 2.69 -6.58 -2.61
N LEU A 67 1.49 -7.15 -2.75
CA LEU A 67 0.93 -8.11 -1.79
C LEU A 67 1.69 -9.44 -1.83
N GLU A 68 2.05 -9.95 -3.00
CA GLU A 68 2.88 -11.16 -3.15
C GLU A 68 4.25 -10.99 -2.52
N PHE A 69 4.90 -9.84 -2.72
CA PHE A 69 6.16 -9.51 -2.06
C PHE A 69 6.00 -9.51 -0.54
N LEU A 70 4.97 -8.82 -0.02
CA LEU A 70 4.70 -8.75 1.41
C LEU A 70 4.41 -10.14 2.00
N GLU A 71 3.62 -10.99 1.33
CA GLU A 71 3.38 -12.37 1.75
C GLU A 71 4.68 -13.18 1.82
N THR A 72 5.55 -13.01 0.83
CA THR A 72 6.84 -13.72 0.76
C THR A 72 7.73 -13.35 1.94
N GLU A 73 7.91 -12.06 2.20
CA GLU A 73 8.73 -11.56 3.32
C GLU A 73 8.17 -12.00 4.68
N LEU A 74 6.85 -11.90 4.87
CA LEU A 74 6.20 -12.36 6.09
C LEU A 74 6.39 -13.86 6.32
N ASN A 75 6.23 -14.67 5.28
CA ASN A 75 6.35 -16.11 5.40
C ASN A 75 7.81 -16.53 5.64
N ALA A 76 8.78 -15.90 5.00
CA ALA A 76 10.20 -16.15 5.25
C ALA A 76 10.58 -15.87 6.72
N ALA A 77 10.08 -14.78 7.30
CA ALA A 77 10.30 -14.48 8.71
C ALA A 77 9.60 -15.47 9.65
N LEU A 78 8.36 -15.87 9.33
CA LEU A 78 7.60 -16.82 10.14
C LEU A 78 8.20 -18.23 10.11
N ASP A 79 8.76 -18.67 9.00
CA ASP A 79 9.44 -19.95 8.89
C ASP A 79 10.66 -20.03 9.83
N GLN A 80 11.38 -18.91 10.02
CA GLN A 80 12.47 -18.82 11.00
C GLN A 80 11.96 -18.84 12.45
N MET A 81 10.81 -18.19 12.72
CA MET A 81 10.25 -18.08 14.07
C MET A 81 9.53 -19.35 14.55
N PHE A 82 8.93 -20.08 13.65
CA PHE A 82 8.03 -21.20 13.96
C PHE A 82 8.47 -22.51 13.28
N ILE A 83 9.74 -22.88 13.49
CA ILE A 83 10.34 -24.10 12.91
C ILE A 83 9.47 -25.35 13.19
N ASP A 84 8.94 -25.45 14.41
CA ASP A 84 8.16 -26.62 14.85
C ASP A 84 6.68 -26.59 14.41
N SER A 85 6.17 -25.44 14.00
CA SER A 85 4.77 -25.29 13.63
C SER A 85 4.64 -24.40 12.40
N LYS A 86 4.63 -25.02 11.23
CA LYS A 86 4.47 -24.28 9.96
C LYS A 86 3.24 -23.39 10.00
N ARG A 87 3.47 -22.09 9.89
CA ARG A 87 2.43 -21.07 9.85
C ARG A 87 2.71 -20.15 8.68
N ASN A 88 1.75 -19.97 7.80
CA ASN A 88 1.86 -19.09 6.67
C ASN A 88 0.84 -17.96 6.79
N ILE A 89 1.22 -16.77 6.40
CA ILE A 89 0.31 -15.65 6.25
C ILE A 89 -0.22 -15.64 4.81
N LYS A 90 -1.53 -15.46 4.68
CA LYS A 90 -2.18 -15.09 3.43
C LYS A 90 -2.83 -13.73 3.57
N ILE A 91 -2.55 -12.85 2.59
CA ILE A 91 -3.14 -11.53 2.54
C ILE A 91 -4.29 -11.57 1.53
N ARG A 92 -5.49 -11.20 1.99
CA ARG A 92 -6.66 -11.09 1.12
C ARG A 92 -7.08 -9.63 1.00
N GLN A 93 -7.22 -9.19 -0.23
CA GLN A 93 -7.84 -7.91 -0.53
C GLN A 93 -9.35 -8.10 -0.65
N SER A 94 -10.09 -7.25 -0.01
CA SER A 94 -11.55 -7.18 -0.05
C SER A 94 -12.01 -5.73 -0.05
N MET A 95 -13.25 -5.49 -0.38
CA MET A 95 -13.85 -4.15 -0.30
C MET A 95 -14.72 -4.06 0.96
N PHE A 96 -14.37 -3.15 1.86
CA PHE A 96 -15.21 -2.84 3.01
C PHE A 96 -16.35 -1.92 2.59
N ARG A 97 -17.59 -2.34 2.81
CA ARG A 97 -18.81 -1.62 2.41
C ARG A 97 -18.84 -1.23 0.93
N ASN A 98 -18.20 -2.02 0.05
CA ASN A 98 -18.06 -1.77 -1.40
C ASN A 98 -17.46 -0.41 -1.77
N GLN A 99 -16.74 0.26 -0.85
CA GLN A 99 -16.17 1.59 -1.06
C GLN A 99 -14.68 1.68 -0.77
N TYR A 100 -14.21 0.94 0.24
CA TYR A 100 -12.83 1.07 0.70
C TYR A 100 -12.09 -0.26 0.56
N PRO A 101 -10.89 -0.27 -0.06
CA PRO A 101 -10.06 -1.46 -0.07
C PRO A 101 -9.62 -1.81 1.35
N GLN A 102 -9.75 -3.08 1.71
CA GLN A 102 -9.36 -3.62 3.00
C GLN A 102 -8.43 -4.80 2.80
N LEU A 103 -7.33 -4.83 3.55
CA LEU A 103 -6.44 -5.99 3.63
C LEU A 103 -6.77 -6.80 4.89
N THR A 104 -6.89 -8.11 4.70
CA THR A 104 -7.11 -9.05 5.78
C THR A 104 -5.96 -10.04 5.81
N PHE A 105 -5.35 -10.21 6.97
CA PHE A 105 -4.27 -11.15 7.19
C PHE A 105 -4.84 -12.42 7.83
N ASP A 106 -4.65 -13.54 7.17
CA ASP A 106 -5.05 -14.85 7.64
C ASP A 106 -3.83 -15.70 7.95
N VAL A 107 -3.86 -16.42 9.04
CA VAL A 107 -2.85 -17.41 9.42
C VAL A 107 -3.31 -18.77 8.96
N VAL A 108 -2.55 -19.40 8.10
CA VAL A 108 -2.74 -20.79 7.65
C VAL A 108 -1.78 -21.67 8.44
N THR A 109 -2.33 -22.57 9.27
CA THR A 109 -1.54 -23.53 10.04
C THR A 109 -1.19 -24.74 9.22
N GLY A 110 -0.14 -25.51 9.61
CA GLY A 110 0.31 -26.70 8.87
C GLY A 110 -0.74 -27.79 8.64
N ASN A 111 -1.83 -27.78 9.40
CA ASN A 111 -2.98 -28.65 9.19
C ASN A 111 -4.07 -28.06 8.28
N GLY A 112 -3.77 -26.95 7.60
CA GLY A 112 -4.67 -26.29 6.66
C GLY A 112 -5.76 -25.43 7.27
N LYS A 113 -5.81 -25.28 8.61
CA LYS A 113 -6.80 -24.39 9.24
C LYS A 113 -6.43 -22.94 9.00
N VAL A 114 -7.40 -22.16 8.53
CA VAL A 114 -7.29 -20.73 8.33
C VAL A 114 -7.89 -20.00 9.54
N ARG A 115 -7.15 -19.06 10.10
CA ARG A 115 -7.56 -18.24 11.24
C ARG A 115 -7.26 -16.79 10.98
N SER A 116 -8.09 -15.89 11.46
CA SER A 116 -7.80 -14.47 11.38
C SER A 116 -6.63 -14.10 12.30
N LEU A 117 -5.67 -13.33 11.79
CA LEU A 117 -4.56 -12.83 12.61
C LEU A 117 -5.06 -12.02 13.82
N LYS A 118 -6.16 -11.27 13.66
CA LYS A 118 -6.69 -10.38 14.68
C LYS A 118 -7.33 -11.12 15.86
N SER A 119 -8.03 -12.24 15.61
CA SER A 119 -8.85 -12.89 16.64
C SER A 119 -8.22 -14.14 17.25
N ASP A 120 -7.39 -14.87 16.49
CA ASP A 120 -7.05 -16.25 16.84
C ASP A 120 -5.54 -16.54 16.95
N SER A 121 -4.66 -15.56 16.73
CA SER A 121 -3.24 -15.83 16.50
C SER A 121 -2.31 -15.48 17.65
N GLY A 122 -2.83 -14.93 18.73
CA GLY A 122 -2.00 -14.43 19.83
C GLY A 122 -1.33 -13.08 19.53
N HIS A 123 -1.10 -12.32 20.59
CA HIS A 123 -0.64 -10.92 20.49
C HIS A 123 0.74 -10.79 19.84
N GLY A 124 1.69 -11.66 20.21
CA GLY A 124 3.06 -11.59 19.68
C GLY A 124 3.16 -11.83 18.18
N LEU A 125 2.39 -12.77 17.61
CA LEU A 125 2.39 -12.99 16.16
C LEU A 125 1.84 -11.77 15.41
N ALA A 126 0.77 -11.17 15.94
CA ALA A 126 0.20 -9.97 15.33
C ALA A 126 1.20 -8.79 15.33
N GLN A 127 1.98 -8.64 16.41
CA GLN A 127 3.03 -7.61 16.50
C GLN A 127 4.12 -7.83 15.45
N VAL A 128 4.62 -9.06 15.32
CA VAL A 128 5.65 -9.40 14.31
C VAL A 128 5.14 -9.13 12.89
N VAL A 129 3.95 -9.61 12.56
CA VAL A 129 3.35 -9.39 11.24
C VAL A 129 3.16 -7.90 10.98
N SER A 130 2.73 -7.12 11.98
CA SER A 130 2.59 -5.66 11.85
C SER A 130 3.93 -4.98 11.61
N LEU A 131 4.98 -5.35 12.36
CA LEU A 131 6.32 -4.80 12.22
C LEU A 131 6.86 -5.03 10.81
N ILE A 132 6.89 -6.28 10.36
CA ILE A 132 7.39 -6.63 9.03
C ILE A 132 6.56 -5.94 7.94
N SER A 133 5.24 -5.91 8.09
CA SER A 133 4.36 -5.23 7.12
C SER A 133 4.66 -3.75 6.99
N ILE A 134 4.90 -3.04 8.11
CA ILE A 134 5.25 -1.61 8.09
C ILE A 134 6.61 -1.42 7.41
N LEU A 135 7.63 -2.21 7.76
CA LEU A 135 8.96 -2.09 7.18
C LEU A 135 8.94 -2.36 5.67
N SER A 136 8.26 -3.43 5.26
CA SER A 136 8.10 -3.78 3.83
C SER A 136 7.33 -2.71 3.04
N LEU A 137 6.27 -2.14 3.63
CA LEU A 137 5.52 -1.05 2.99
C LEU A 137 6.38 0.22 2.81
N ILE A 138 7.26 0.55 3.76
CA ILE A 138 8.21 1.65 3.61
C ILE A 138 9.16 1.39 2.44
N VAL A 139 9.63 0.15 2.25
CA VAL A 139 10.46 -0.23 1.10
C VAL A 139 9.70 -0.09 -0.21
N ILE A 140 8.50 -0.66 -0.29
CA ILE A 140 7.65 -0.66 -1.50
C ILE A 140 7.30 0.77 -1.93
N THR A 141 6.95 1.62 -0.95
CA THR A 141 6.52 3.00 -1.24
C THR A 141 7.68 3.97 -1.44
N GLY A 142 8.93 3.55 -1.17
CA GLY A 142 10.09 4.44 -1.18
C GLY A 142 10.04 5.55 -0.13
N ALA A 143 9.28 5.36 0.95
CA ALA A 143 9.17 6.31 2.04
C ALA A 143 10.48 6.41 2.83
N ARG A 144 10.58 7.44 3.70
CA ARG A 144 11.77 7.65 4.53
C ARG A 144 11.97 6.46 5.48
N ARG A 145 13.15 5.85 5.46
CA ARG A 145 13.53 4.67 6.26
C ARG A 145 13.90 5.04 7.69
N PHE A 146 13.01 5.73 8.38
CA PHE A 146 13.15 6.10 9.79
C PHE A 146 11.89 5.68 10.53
N VAL A 147 12.03 4.84 11.57
CA VAL A 147 10.92 4.20 12.28
C VAL A 147 11.09 4.35 13.79
N ILE A 148 10.01 4.70 14.46
CA ILE A 148 9.93 4.70 15.92
C ILE A 148 9.05 3.52 16.33
N LEU A 149 9.61 2.64 17.15
CA LEU A 149 8.98 1.44 17.67
C LEU A 149 8.73 1.61 19.17
N ASP A 150 7.47 1.71 19.57
CA ASP A 150 7.08 1.87 20.97
C ASP A 150 6.35 0.61 21.44
N GLU A 151 7.02 -0.18 22.28
CA GLU A 151 6.54 -1.47 22.83
C GLU A 151 6.02 -2.47 21.79
N VAL A 152 6.43 -2.35 20.53
CA VAL A 152 5.88 -3.13 19.40
C VAL A 152 6.18 -4.63 19.53
N ILE A 153 7.18 -5.00 20.32
CA ILE A 153 7.63 -6.39 20.49
C ILE A 153 7.42 -6.94 21.90
N SER A 154 6.74 -6.18 22.75
CA SER A 154 6.48 -6.56 24.16
C SER A 154 5.75 -7.91 24.32
N GLY A 155 4.89 -8.29 23.37
CA GLY A 155 4.18 -9.57 23.33
C GLY A 155 4.95 -10.71 22.67
N VAL A 156 6.16 -10.46 22.15
CA VAL A 156 6.99 -11.51 21.54
C VAL A 156 7.75 -12.26 22.64
N SER A 157 7.71 -13.59 22.60
CA SER A 157 8.42 -14.41 23.56
C SER A 157 9.94 -14.16 23.49
N ILE A 158 10.64 -14.26 24.62
CA ILE A 158 12.10 -14.06 24.70
C ILE A 158 12.84 -14.93 23.67
N LYS A 159 12.40 -16.18 23.50
CA LYS A 159 12.98 -17.11 22.51
C LYS A 159 12.93 -16.58 21.06
N ASN A 160 11.94 -15.77 20.72
CA ASN A 160 11.76 -15.26 19.36
C ASN A 160 12.32 -13.84 19.17
N ARG A 161 12.90 -13.24 20.22
CA ARG A 161 13.46 -11.88 20.14
C ARG A 161 14.72 -11.81 19.27
N GLU A 162 15.56 -12.85 19.29
CA GLU A 162 16.75 -12.95 18.43
C GLU A 162 16.39 -12.89 16.93
N ILE A 163 15.21 -13.41 16.57
CA ILE A 163 14.73 -13.34 15.19
C ILE A 163 14.28 -11.90 14.84
N ILE A 164 13.68 -11.19 15.81
CA ILE A 164 13.36 -9.77 15.64
C ILE A 164 14.65 -8.96 15.42
N ASP A 165 15.72 -9.24 16.14
CA ASP A 165 17.03 -8.60 15.92
C ASP A 165 17.50 -8.83 14.49
N THR A 166 17.47 -10.08 14.03
CA THR A 166 17.85 -10.43 12.65
C THR A 166 17.02 -9.64 11.62
N ILE A 167 15.72 -9.52 11.83
CA ILE A 167 14.84 -8.75 10.96
C ILE A 167 15.20 -7.26 10.99
N LEU A 168 15.36 -6.66 12.17
CA LEU A 168 15.71 -5.25 12.29
C LEU A 168 17.07 -4.96 11.65
N TRP A 169 18.05 -5.85 11.83
CA TRP A 169 19.37 -5.73 11.20
C TRP A 169 19.31 -5.85 9.69
N ALA A 170 18.57 -6.81 9.14
CA ALA A 170 18.37 -6.95 7.69
C ALA A 170 17.81 -5.66 7.05
N PHE A 171 16.87 -5.01 7.72
CA PHE A 171 16.36 -3.72 7.26
C PHE A 171 17.36 -2.56 7.54
N ALA A 172 18.14 -2.61 8.61
CA ALA A 172 19.21 -1.62 8.87
C ALA A 172 20.28 -1.64 7.77
N ASP A 173 20.67 -2.81 7.28
CA ASP A 173 21.63 -3.00 6.18
C ASP A 173 21.18 -2.31 4.88
N ILE A 174 19.88 -2.20 4.65
CA ILE A 174 19.33 -1.44 3.54
C ILE A 174 19.00 0.03 3.88
N GLY A 175 19.52 0.52 5.03
CA GLY A 175 19.52 1.93 5.40
C GLY A 175 18.36 2.39 6.30
N PHE A 176 17.69 1.48 6.99
CA PHE A 176 16.72 1.86 8.03
C PHE A 176 17.41 2.36 9.29
N GLN A 177 16.80 3.36 9.92
CA GLN A 177 17.15 3.87 11.23
C GLN A 177 15.98 3.68 12.19
N TYR A 178 16.27 3.20 13.41
CA TYR A 178 15.26 2.90 14.40
C TYR A 178 15.47 3.70 15.68
N ILE A 179 14.37 4.10 16.29
CA ILE A 179 14.29 4.41 17.73
C ILE A 179 13.35 3.37 18.31
N VAL A 180 13.86 2.56 19.24
CA VAL A 180 13.09 1.52 19.91
C VAL A 180 12.92 1.90 21.37
N ASN A 181 11.66 1.99 21.82
CA ASN A 181 11.30 2.11 23.23
C ASN A 181 10.64 0.80 23.66
N ASP A 182 11.29 0.08 24.59
CA ASP A 182 10.79 -1.20 25.12
C ASP A 182 11.26 -1.43 26.54
N HIS A 183 10.46 -2.07 27.38
CA HIS A 183 10.76 -2.31 28.79
C HIS A 183 11.63 -3.54 29.08
N GLY A 184 12.10 -4.25 28.13
CA GLY A 184 12.88 -5.47 28.38
C GLY A 184 13.57 -6.04 27.16
N TYR A 185 13.52 -5.30 26.07
CA TYR A 185 14.18 -5.67 24.83
C TYR A 185 15.24 -4.63 24.46
N ILE A 186 16.43 -5.08 24.27
CA ILE A 186 17.58 -4.26 23.83
C ILE A 186 18.19 -4.96 22.63
N PRO A 187 18.07 -4.38 21.41
CA PRO A 187 18.72 -4.93 20.23
C PRO A 187 20.25 -4.99 20.39
N GLU A 188 20.87 -6.07 19.97
CA GLU A 188 22.31 -6.16 19.90
C GLU A 188 22.87 -5.12 18.92
N GLY A 189 24.04 -4.55 19.21
CA GLY A 189 24.65 -3.51 18.36
C GLY A 189 23.92 -2.17 18.39
N ALA A 190 23.09 -1.92 19.39
CA ALA A 190 22.37 -0.66 19.55
C ALA A 190 23.04 0.30 20.53
N SER A 191 22.89 1.61 20.30
CA SER A 191 23.14 2.62 21.33
C SER A 191 21.92 2.72 22.25
N VAL A 192 22.11 2.42 23.54
CA VAL A 192 21.04 2.43 24.53
C VAL A 192 21.10 3.70 25.36
N TYR A 193 19.94 4.34 25.49
CA TYR A 193 19.72 5.48 26.39
C TYR A 193 18.79 5.01 27.51
N GLU A 194 19.35 4.83 28.71
CA GLU A 194 18.58 4.40 29.88
C GLU A 194 18.16 5.62 30.71
N PHE A 195 16.85 5.77 30.92
CA PHE A 195 16.28 6.80 31.74
C PHE A 195 15.86 6.22 33.09
N ARG A 196 16.43 6.75 34.18
CA ARG A 196 16.09 6.35 35.55
C ARG A 196 15.59 7.52 36.35
N MET A 197 14.57 7.29 37.16
CA MET A 197 14.13 8.23 38.19
C MET A 197 14.94 7.97 39.48
N ILE A 198 15.61 8.98 39.97
CA ILE A 198 16.33 8.94 41.25
C ILE A 198 15.74 10.05 42.14
N GLY A 199 14.79 9.68 43.00
CA GLY A 199 13.97 10.66 43.72
C GLY A 199 13.13 11.46 42.74
N ASP A 200 13.18 12.80 42.83
CA ASP A 200 12.45 13.71 41.94
C ASP A 200 13.24 14.14 40.69
N LYS A 201 14.37 13.52 40.43
CA LYS A 201 15.24 13.85 39.29
C LYS A 201 15.33 12.68 38.34
N SER A 202 15.22 12.95 37.04
CA SER A 202 15.52 12.00 35.99
C SER A 202 17.02 12.05 35.65
N SER A 203 17.64 10.88 35.47
CA SER A 203 18.99 10.72 34.93
C SER A 203 18.92 9.95 33.61
N CYS A 204 19.82 10.29 32.69
CA CYS A 204 19.98 9.57 31.43
C CYS A 204 21.43 9.08 31.33
N SER A 205 21.60 7.78 31.08
CA SER A 205 22.91 7.20 30.78
C SER A 205 22.91 6.59 29.38
N ARG A 206 24.04 6.67 28.68
CA ARG A 206 24.20 6.07 27.34
C ARG A 206 25.27 4.98 27.43
N HIS A 207 24.96 3.82 26.87
CA HIS A 207 25.93 2.75 26.71
C HIS A 207 25.74 2.06 25.35
N TRP A 208 26.78 1.37 24.89
CA TRP A 208 26.74 0.56 23.66
C TRP A 208 26.56 -0.89 24.05
N VAL A 209 25.68 -1.60 23.37
CA VAL A 209 25.51 -3.04 23.51
C VAL A 209 26.29 -3.71 22.38
N GLU A 210 27.36 -4.40 22.74
CA GLU A 210 28.15 -5.10 21.74
C GLU A 210 27.33 -6.23 21.10
N PRO A 211 27.39 -6.39 19.75
CA PRO A 211 26.80 -7.53 19.11
C PRO A 211 27.53 -8.81 19.56
N LYS A 212 26.78 -9.87 19.86
CA LYS A 212 27.36 -11.20 20.07
C LYS A 212 28.04 -11.62 18.77
N ARG A 213 29.36 -11.77 18.78
CA ARG A 213 30.09 -12.38 17.67
C ARG A 213 29.65 -13.84 17.60
N ASN A 214 29.13 -14.27 16.46
CA ASN A 214 28.99 -15.69 16.19
C ASN A 214 30.38 -16.32 16.16
N GLU A 215 30.73 -17.10 17.19
CA GLU A 215 31.98 -17.81 17.29
C GLU A 215 32.14 -18.96 16.29
N GLU A 216 31.17 -19.16 15.35
CA GLU A 216 31.17 -20.29 14.43
C GLU A 216 32.07 -20.15 13.19
N ASN A 217 32.84 -19.08 13.01
CA ASN A 217 33.73 -18.92 11.86
C ASN A 217 35.23 -18.83 12.18
N THR A 218 35.69 -19.38 13.29
CA THR A 218 37.12 -19.34 13.63
C THR A 218 37.82 -20.73 13.67
N GLU A 219 37.18 -21.77 13.11
CA GLU A 219 37.87 -23.04 12.87
C GLU A 219 38.03 -23.25 11.37
N THR A 220 39.17 -22.83 10.82
CA THR A 220 39.94 -23.48 9.75
C THR A 220 40.91 -22.49 9.10
N GLU A 221 42.03 -22.24 9.73
CA GLU A 221 43.32 -21.99 9.08
C GLU A 221 44.45 -22.46 9.98
N GLU A 222 44.56 -23.78 10.21
CA GLU A 222 45.85 -24.37 10.52
C GLU A 222 46.63 -24.48 9.21
N VAL A 223 47.53 -23.52 8.99
CA VAL A 223 48.55 -23.60 7.96
C VAL A 223 49.55 -24.65 8.39
N VAL A 224 49.50 -25.81 7.73
CA VAL A 224 50.60 -26.78 7.76
C VAL A 224 51.73 -26.19 6.93
N THR A 225 52.81 -25.75 7.63
CA THR A 225 54.12 -25.50 7.04
C THR A 225 54.96 -26.72 7.25
N GLU A 226 55.29 -27.43 6.21
CA GLU A 226 56.54 -28.19 6.03
C GLU A 226 57.45 -27.45 5.05
#